data_85474a1f57a5cda8a1777bf9497b136b
#
_entry.id   85474a1f57a5cda8a1777bf9497b136b
#
_cell.length_a   1.000
_cell.length_b   1.000
_cell.length_c   1.000
_cell.angle_alpha   90.00
_cell.angle_beta   90.00
_cell.angle_gamma   90.00
#
_symmetry.space_group_name_H-M   'P 1'
#
loop_
_entity.id
_entity.type
_entity.pdbx_description
1 polymer ?
#
loop_
_entity_poly.entity_id
_entity_poly.type
_entity_poly.pdbx_seq_one_letter_code
_entity_poly.pdbx_strand_id
1 'polypeptide(L)'
;MARHASLARSGSLASLCVMYGAGIAFVTTLVVSNGIGAAGAGEFFRLMALFAIGTSLSVFGADTGLVRTMSAQRALGRYSALPQLIRFALFPSVLLAVVVALAALVYSLIMPGSDEYATALRVSAPFLIIAAAMTVGFGALRGLNQVVTFTLLQNVVLPTRLAGVALAVILAGSLMGLVWAWTIPVIITTAVTAYLLNRPLPEEMSQDTPPTTNEHQDAPEETLRSFWMFSSARGVAAIVETALEWIDVLVIAAFLGPAAGGVYGAVNRCVRVGTMVEHTGRIVTGPSISAALATQNLVRAREIFLATTRVLTALAWPFYLSLAFFGPVLLRFFGKGFESGAGILWVICPAAMLAMSAGGVQSVLLMSGKSRWQLLNKLSALVLAIILNLTLVPLWGLYGAVTAWAAALLIDTFLASYQVFKLVGIRATVKEMAPALILGGVVPTVCALIPLAILGQSLVALVLYLVLLVPSYGYLLKRFRKPLGVERFLSARKKPATAEEVVAAQTPENAPTTVMAIVRSPSKFSAVRAAIAQGRREAFPQYTDSGADTRRLNDALGHGAT
;
A
#
# COMPACT_ATOMS: atom_id res chain seq x y z
N MET A 1 2.60 -18.30 -24.62
CA MET A 1 1.45 -18.67 -23.77
C MET A 1 1.83 -19.02 -22.33
N ALA A 2 2.90 -19.77 -22.05
CA ALA A 2 3.30 -20.14 -20.69
C ALA A 2 3.67 -18.94 -19.77
N ARG A 3 4.32 -17.89 -20.28
CA ARG A 3 4.74 -16.70 -19.52
C ARG A 3 3.56 -15.83 -19.06
N HIS A 4 2.45 -15.80 -19.80
CA HIS A 4 1.23 -15.06 -19.44
C HIS A 4 0.36 -15.80 -18.41
N ALA A 5 0.36 -17.14 -18.44
CA ALA A 5 -0.30 -17.93 -17.40
C ALA A 5 0.41 -17.81 -16.03
N SER A 6 1.73 -17.58 -16.02
CA SER A 6 2.50 -17.38 -14.79
C SER A 6 2.21 -16.03 -14.12
N LEU A 7 2.08 -14.94 -14.89
CA LEU A 7 1.77 -13.59 -14.38
C LEU A 7 0.36 -13.48 -13.78
N ALA A 8 -0.63 -14.12 -14.39
CA ALA A 8 -2.00 -14.14 -13.85
C ALA A 8 -2.08 -15.01 -12.57
N ARG A 9 -1.32 -16.11 -12.50
CA ARG A 9 -1.17 -16.93 -11.28
C ARG A 9 -0.45 -16.15 -10.17
N SER A 10 0.60 -15.41 -10.48
CA SER A 10 1.35 -14.64 -9.48
C SER A 10 0.51 -13.51 -8.86
N GLY A 11 -0.31 -12.82 -9.65
CA GLY A 11 -1.22 -11.78 -9.13
C GLY A 11 -2.32 -12.33 -8.21
N SER A 12 -2.87 -13.52 -8.53
CA SER A 12 -3.86 -14.17 -7.67
C SER A 12 -3.24 -14.72 -6.39
N LEU A 13 -2.05 -15.29 -6.46
CA LEU A 13 -1.29 -15.73 -5.30
C LEU A 13 -0.93 -14.56 -4.37
N ALA A 14 -0.46 -13.44 -4.92
CA ALA A 14 -0.17 -12.25 -4.14
C ALA A 14 -1.42 -11.73 -3.41
N SER A 15 -2.58 -11.68 -4.07
CA SER A 15 -3.84 -11.29 -3.43
C SER A 15 -4.26 -12.25 -2.31
N LEU A 16 -4.10 -13.55 -2.52
CA LEU A 16 -4.38 -14.57 -1.49
C LEU A 16 -3.42 -14.43 -0.29
N CYS A 17 -2.13 -14.18 -0.52
CA CYS A 17 -1.16 -13.93 0.55
C CYS A 17 -1.49 -12.68 1.37
N VAL A 18 -1.96 -11.61 0.72
CA VAL A 18 -2.41 -10.38 1.42
C VAL A 18 -3.64 -10.67 2.28
N MET A 19 -4.64 -11.37 1.75
CA MET A 19 -5.84 -11.76 2.50
C MET A 19 -5.51 -12.69 3.66
N TYR A 20 -4.64 -13.66 3.45
CA TYR A 20 -4.13 -14.57 4.48
C TYR A 20 -3.43 -13.80 5.60
N GLY A 21 -2.51 -12.89 5.26
CA GLY A 21 -1.82 -12.05 6.23
C GLY A 21 -2.77 -11.19 7.06
N ALA A 22 -3.77 -10.58 6.43
CA ALA A 22 -4.79 -9.79 7.12
C ALA A 22 -5.66 -10.65 8.03
N GLY A 23 -6.05 -11.85 7.60
CA GLY A 23 -6.81 -12.80 8.41
C GLY A 23 -6.04 -13.21 9.67
N ILE A 24 -4.76 -13.56 9.54
CA ILE A 24 -3.92 -13.90 10.70
C ILE A 24 -3.75 -12.70 11.63
N ALA A 25 -3.50 -11.50 11.10
CA ALA A 25 -3.37 -10.31 11.92
C ALA A 25 -4.67 -9.99 12.68
N PHE A 26 -5.82 -10.21 12.06
CA PHE A 26 -7.13 -10.07 12.71
C PHE A 26 -7.31 -11.09 13.83
N VAL A 27 -7.05 -12.37 13.56
CA VAL A 27 -7.13 -13.45 14.57
C VAL A 27 -6.13 -13.21 15.72
N THR A 28 -4.91 -12.75 15.41
CA THR A 28 -3.92 -12.39 16.44
C THR A 28 -4.47 -11.28 17.34
N THR A 29 -5.13 -10.28 16.78
CA THR A 29 -5.75 -9.20 17.56
C THR A 29 -6.87 -9.76 18.45
N LEU A 30 -7.71 -10.68 17.96
CA LEU A 30 -8.74 -11.34 18.74
C LEU A 30 -8.14 -12.10 19.94
N VAL A 31 -7.08 -12.88 19.70
CA VAL A 31 -6.41 -13.65 20.74
C VAL A 31 -5.79 -12.75 21.80
N VAL A 32 -5.08 -11.69 21.39
CA VAL A 32 -4.50 -10.71 22.32
C VAL A 32 -5.58 -10.04 23.14
N SER A 33 -6.63 -9.51 22.49
CA SER A 33 -7.69 -8.75 23.15
C SER A 33 -8.47 -9.58 24.16
N ASN A 34 -8.79 -10.84 23.83
CA ASN A 34 -9.45 -11.76 24.77
C ASN A 34 -8.52 -12.24 25.90
N GLY A 35 -7.21 -12.36 25.60
CA GLY A 35 -6.25 -12.91 26.56
C GLY A 35 -5.84 -11.95 27.66
N ILE A 36 -5.61 -10.69 27.32
CA ILE A 36 -5.07 -9.69 28.27
C ILE A 36 -5.98 -8.46 28.45
N GLY A 37 -7.20 -8.51 27.85
CA GLY A 37 -8.20 -7.45 27.96
C GLY A 37 -7.81 -6.15 27.23
N ALA A 38 -8.67 -5.13 27.37
CA ALA A 38 -8.53 -3.88 26.62
C ALA A 38 -7.24 -3.10 27.00
N ALA A 39 -6.91 -3.02 28.29
CA ALA A 39 -5.72 -2.31 28.75
C ALA A 39 -4.42 -2.97 28.27
N GLY A 40 -4.27 -4.27 28.48
CA GLY A 40 -3.10 -5.02 28.03
C GLY A 40 -2.97 -5.02 26.50
N ALA A 41 -4.07 -5.20 25.78
CA ALA A 41 -4.09 -5.09 24.31
C ALA A 41 -3.64 -3.70 23.84
N GLY A 42 -4.04 -2.64 24.54
CA GLY A 42 -3.61 -1.28 24.24
C GLY A 42 -2.12 -1.06 24.45
N GLU A 43 -1.56 -1.58 25.54
CA GLU A 43 -0.10 -1.55 25.78
C GLU A 43 0.65 -2.31 24.69
N PHE A 44 0.15 -3.48 24.31
CA PHE A 44 0.72 -4.27 23.22
C PHE A 44 0.66 -3.52 21.87
N PHE A 45 -0.49 -2.92 21.51
CA PHE A 45 -0.61 -2.17 20.26
C PHE A 45 0.26 -0.91 20.25
N ARG A 46 0.41 -0.23 21.40
CA ARG A 46 1.33 0.88 21.56
C ARG A 46 2.78 0.46 21.32
N LEU A 47 3.18 -0.69 21.88
CA LEU A 47 4.49 -1.28 21.66
C LEU A 47 4.71 -1.60 20.17
N MET A 48 3.71 -2.21 19.53
CA MET A 48 3.75 -2.51 18.09
C MET A 48 3.84 -1.26 17.23
N ALA A 49 3.16 -0.19 17.60
CA ALA A 49 3.23 1.10 16.92
C ALA A 49 4.64 1.69 16.97
N LEU A 50 5.25 1.73 18.16
CA LEU A 50 6.64 2.18 18.32
C LEU A 50 7.62 1.30 17.55
N PHE A 51 7.41 -0.01 17.60
CA PHE A 51 8.26 -0.97 16.87
C PHE A 51 8.14 -0.82 15.35
N ALA A 52 6.93 -0.63 14.81
CA ALA A 52 6.69 -0.42 13.38
C ALA A 52 7.32 0.89 12.88
N ILE A 53 7.07 1.99 13.58
CA ILE A 53 7.64 3.31 13.25
C ILE A 53 9.17 3.26 13.38
N GLY A 54 9.68 2.70 14.48
CA GLY A 54 11.11 2.56 14.73
C GLY A 54 11.82 1.71 13.65
N THR A 55 11.22 0.61 13.22
CA THR A 55 11.75 -0.21 12.11
C THR A 55 11.73 0.56 10.79
N SER A 56 10.63 1.27 10.48
CA SER A 56 10.52 2.07 9.24
C SER A 56 11.57 3.19 9.21
N LEU A 57 11.79 3.87 10.34
CA LEU A 57 12.84 4.88 10.50
C LEU A 57 14.23 4.25 10.30
N SER A 58 14.47 3.07 10.87
CA SER A 58 15.77 2.39 10.82
C SER A 58 16.13 1.91 9.42
N VAL A 59 15.17 1.35 8.70
CA VAL A 59 15.38 0.83 7.33
C VAL A 59 15.52 1.97 6.31
N PHE A 60 14.79 3.06 6.51
CA PHE A 60 14.82 4.28 5.70
C PHE A 60 14.80 4.03 4.18
N GLY A 61 14.01 3.03 3.73
CA GLY A 61 13.82 2.68 2.33
C GLY A 61 14.94 1.82 1.70
N ALA A 62 15.91 1.38 2.50
CA ALA A 62 17.02 0.54 2.03
C ALA A 62 16.55 -0.77 1.38
N ASP A 63 15.44 -1.35 1.86
CA ASP A 63 14.82 -2.55 1.30
C ASP A 63 14.38 -2.35 -0.16
N THR A 64 13.74 -1.22 -0.43
CA THR A 64 13.28 -0.85 -1.79
C THR A 64 14.47 -0.45 -2.68
N GLY A 65 15.46 0.23 -2.10
CA GLY A 65 16.73 0.54 -2.76
C GLY A 65 17.42 -0.72 -3.25
N LEU A 66 17.55 -1.74 -2.40
CA LEU A 66 18.14 -3.03 -2.76
C LEU A 66 17.38 -3.74 -3.89
N VAL A 67 16.05 -3.76 -3.84
CA VAL A 67 15.26 -4.37 -4.92
C VAL A 67 15.60 -3.74 -6.26
N ARG A 68 15.71 -2.40 -6.33
CA ARG A 68 16.03 -1.69 -7.56
C ARG A 68 17.46 -1.95 -8.01
N THR A 69 18.44 -1.66 -7.13
CA THR A 69 19.86 -1.65 -7.50
C THR A 69 20.40 -3.05 -7.78
N MET A 70 20.04 -4.05 -6.94
CA MET A 70 20.46 -5.43 -7.18
C MET A 70 19.83 -6.01 -8.44
N SER A 71 18.57 -5.69 -8.74
CA SER A 71 17.94 -6.13 -9.99
C SER A 71 18.60 -5.49 -11.21
N ALA A 72 19.02 -4.23 -11.12
CA ALA A 72 19.76 -3.54 -12.19
C ALA A 72 21.15 -4.16 -12.40
N GLN A 73 21.93 -4.36 -11.32
CA GLN A 73 23.27 -4.96 -11.42
C GLN A 73 23.24 -6.41 -11.98
N ARG A 74 22.24 -7.19 -11.56
CA ARG A 74 22.00 -8.53 -12.12
C ARG A 74 21.69 -8.49 -13.61
N ALA A 75 20.87 -7.54 -14.06
CA ALA A 75 20.56 -7.38 -15.48
C ALA A 75 21.79 -7.00 -16.31
N LEU A 76 22.77 -6.33 -15.68
CA LEU A 76 24.06 -5.99 -16.27
C LEU A 76 25.10 -7.12 -16.14
N GLY A 77 24.79 -8.26 -15.54
CA GLY A 77 25.72 -9.36 -15.30
C GLY A 77 26.79 -9.07 -14.22
N ARG A 78 26.65 -8.00 -13.44
CA ARG A 78 27.63 -7.56 -12.43
C ARG A 78 27.29 -8.17 -11.06
N TYR A 79 27.52 -9.46 -10.90
CA TYR A 79 27.19 -10.19 -9.67
C TYR A 79 28.15 -9.91 -8.51
N SER A 80 29.40 -9.58 -8.80
CA SER A 80 30.43 -9.19 -7.81
C SER A 80 30.05 -7.95 -6.99
N ALA A 81 29.23 -7.05 -7.54
CA ALA A 81 28.76 -5.85 -6.85
C ALA A 81 27.66 -6.12 -5.79
N LEU A 82 26.96 -7.27 -5.84
CA LEU A 82 25.80 -7.54 -5.00
C LEU A 82 26.10 -7.56 -3.49
N PRO A 83 27.19 -8.18 -3.00
CA PRO A 83 27.55 -8.15 -1.57
C PRO A 83 27.82 -6.73 -1.05
N GLN A 84 28.43 -5.89 -1.88
CA GLN A 84 28.71 -4.50 -1.54
C GLN A 84 27.42 -3.68 -1.38
N LEU A 85 26.43 -3.89 -2.26
CA LEU A 85 25.11 -3.24 -2.16
C LEU A 85 24.38 -3.65 -0.88
N ILE A 86 24.45 -4.92 -0.49
CA ILE A 86 23.87 -5.39 0.77
C ILE A 86 24.54 -4.66 1.95
N ARG A 87 25.87 -4.51 1.95
CA ARG A 87 26.59 -3.75 3.00
C ARG A 87 26.22 -2.27 3.00
N PHE A 88 26.06 -1.65 1.83
CA PHE A 88 25.61 -0.26 1.70
C PHE A 88 24.22 -0.01 2.31
N ALA A 89 23.34 -1.00 2.24
CA ALA A 89 22.02 -0.94 2.84
C ALA A 89 22.02 -1.32 4.32
N LEU A 90 22.70 -2.43 4.67
CA LEU A 90 22.63 -3.03 6.01
C LEU A 90 23.30 -2.17 7.08
N PHE A 91 24.54 -1.71 6.81
CA PHE A 91 25.33 -1.01 7.82
C PHE A 91 24.66 0.30 8.30
N PRO A 92 24.25 1.24 7.42
CA PRO A 92 23.57 2.45 7.88
C PRO A 92 22.20 2.17 8.52
N SER A 93 21.45 1.16 8.02
CA SER A 93 20.16 0.79 8.60
C SER A 93 20.31 0.22 10.01
N VAL A 94 21.33 -0.63 10.25
CA VAL A 94 21.64 -1.16 11.58
C VAL A 94 22.12 -0.04 12.51
N LEU A 95 22.98 0.86 12.04
CA LEU A 95 23.43 2.00 12.83
C LEU A 95 22.26 2.88 13.27
N LEU A 96 21.35 3.18 12.32
CA LEU A 96 20.15 3.97 12.65
C LEU A 96 19.22 3.19 13.58
N ALA A 97 19.10 1.86 13.43
CA ALA A 97 18.33 1.01 14.34
C ALA A 97 18.90 1.02 15.77
N VAL A 98 20.22 1.07 15.94
CA VAL A 98 20.87 1.23 17.25
C VAL A 98 20.48 2.58 17.86
N VAL A 99 20.52 3.67 17.09
CA VAL A 99 20.12 5.00 17.57
C VAL A 99 18.64 5.01 18.00
N VAL A 100 17.76 4.43 17.18
CA VAL A 100 16.32 4.34 17.50
C VAL A 100 16.07 3.44 18.72
N ALA A 101 16.79 2.33 18.85
CA ALA A 101 16.70 1.45 20.02
C ALA A 101 17.17 2.16 21.30
N LEU A 102 18.28 2.90 21.25
CA LEU A 102 18.74 3.70 22.37
C LEU A 102 17.75 4.81 22.74
N ALA A 103 17.16 5.48 21.76
CA ALA A 103 16.10 6.45 22.01
C ALA A 103 14.87 5.81 22.68
N ALA A 104 14.46 4.60 22.26
CA ALA A 104 13.38 3.86 22.90
C ALA A 104 13.73 3.44 24.33
N LEU A 105 14.98 3.06 24.61
CA LEU A 105 15.47 2.77 25.95
C LEU A 105 15.43 4.01 26.85
N VAL A 106 15.95 5.14 26.38
CA VAL A 106 15.90 6.43 27.13
C VAL A 106 14.45 6.83 27.38
N TYR A 107 13.60 6.73 26.37
CA TYR A 107 12.17 7.00 26.51
C TYR A 107 11.51 6.14 27.59
N SER A 108 11.87 4.83 27.68
CA SER A 108 11.36 3.92 28.71
C SER A 108 11.77 4.28 30.15
N LEU A 109 12.84 5.06 30.31
CA LEU A 109 13.31 5.51 31.63
C LEU A 109 12.61 6.79 32.10
N ILE A 110 12.16 7.63 31.18
CA ILE A 110 11.59 8.95 31.44
C ILE A 110 10.06 8.90 31.54
N MET A 111 9.46 7.90 30.89
CA MET A 111 8.02 7.87 30.70
C MET A 111 7.26 7.46 31.94
N PRO A 112 6.20 8.21 32.33
CA PRO A 112 5.22 7.73 33.31
C PRO A 112 4.40 6.63 32.67
N GLY A 113 4.45 5.41 33.20
CA GLY A 113 3.71 4.25 32.70
C GLY A 113 3.73 3.11 33.69
N SER A 114 3.05 2.00 33.38
CA SER A 114 3.17 0.79 34.16
C SER A 114 4.61 0.26 34.08
N ASP A 115 5.14 -0.26 35.19
CA ASP A 115 6.47 -0.88 35.21
C ASP A 115 6.56 -2.03 34.21
N GLU A 116 5.43 -2.73 33.95
CA GLU A 116 5.34 -3.80 32.97
C GLU A 116 5.56 -3.29 31.55
N TYR A 117 4.91 -2.18 31.15
CA TYR A 117 5.09 -1.58 29.83
C TYR A 117 6.52 -1.07 29.62
N ALA A 118 7.07 -0.36 30.60
CA ALA A 118 8.44 0.14 30.53
C ALA A 118 9.45 -1.01 30.38
N THR A 119 9.25 -2.10 31.12
CA THR A 119 10.08 -3.32 31.02
C THR A 119 9.91 -4.00 29.67
N ALA A 120 8.68 -4.12 29.16
CA ALA A 120 8.39 -4.66 27.83
C ALA A 120 9.07 -3.85 26.71
N LEU A 121 9.07 -2.52 26.84
CA LEU A 121 9.74 -1.63 25.89
C LEU A 121 11.27 -1.79 25.94
N ARG A 122 11.86 -1.89 27.15
CA ARG A 122 13.31 -2.13 27.33
C ARG A 122 13.74 -3.45 26.70
N VAL A 123 12.95 -4.52 26.90
CA VAL A 123 13.23 -5.82 26.32
C VAL A 123 13.04 -5.82 24.80
N SER A 124 12.04 -5.12 24.28
CA SER A 124 11.75 -5.10 22.86
C SER A 124 12.68 -4.18 22.05
N ALA A 125 13.23 -3.12 22.63
CA ALA A 125 14.04 -2.12 21.92
C ALA A 125 15.25 -2.72 21.15
N PRO A 126 16.07 -3.64 21.70
CA PRO A 126 17.17 -4.26 20.97
C PRO A 126 16.73 -5.04 19.73
N PHE A 127 15.49 -5.57 19.74
CA PHE A 127 14.96 -6.32 18.59
C PHE A 127 14.63 -5.44 17.38
N LEU A 128 14.59 -4.11 17.53
CA LEU A 128 14.53 -3.17 16.40
C LEU A 128 15.71 -3.36 15.45
N ILE A 129 16.90 -3.64 15.99
CA ILE A 129 18.10 -3.88 15.20
C ILE A 129 17.93 -5.13 14.33
N ILE A 130 17.41 -6.20 14.95
CA ILE A 130 17.15 -7.47 14.26
C ILE A 130 16.05 -7.33 13.22
N ALA A 131 14.98 -6.58 13.54
CA ALA A 131 13.87 -6.32 12.61
C ALA A 131 14.30 -5.46 11.41
N ALA A 132 15.16 -4.47 11.62
CA ALA A 132 15.74 -3.69 10.54
C ALA A 132 16.60 -4.58 9.62
N ALA A 133 17.47 -5.40 10.18
CA ALA A 133 18.30 -6.36 9.44
C ALA A 133 17.44 -7.35 8.63
N MET A 134 16.36 -7.89 9.24
CA MET A 134 15.38 -8.75 8.56
C MET A 134 14.76 -8.05 7.35
N THR A 135 14.31 -6.80 7.53
CA THR A 135 13.63 -6.05 6.47
C THR A 135 14.57 -5.73 5.31
N VAL A 136 15.81 -5.35 5.59
CA VAL A 136 16.87 -5.16 4.59
C VAL A 136 17.17 -6.48 3.88
N GLY A 137 17.29 -7.60 4.62
CA GLY A 137 17.48 -8.93 4.07
C GLY A 137 16.34 -9.36 3.14
N PHE A 138 15.10 -9.05 3.47
CA PHE A 138 13.95 -9.26 2.59
C PHE A 138 14.04 -8.43 1.31
N GLY A 139 14.56 -7.20 1.39
CA GLY A 139 14.90 -6.39 0.23
C GLY A 139 15.93 -7.08 -0.67
N ALA A 140 16.99 -7.62 -0.07
CA ALA A 140 18.04 -8.36 -0.79
C ALA A 140 17.51 -9.63 -1.48
N LEU A 141 16.71 -10.45 -0.80
CA LEU A 141 16.07 -11.65 -1.41
C LEU A 141 15.21 -11.28 -2.63
N ARG A 142 14.43 -10.21 -2.52
CA ARG A 142 13.64 -9.71 -3.67
C ARG A 142 14.54 -9.21 -4.81
N GLY A 143 15.61 -8.50 -4.49
CA GLY A 143 16.61 -8.03 -5.45
C GLY A 143 17.34 -9.19 -6.15
N LEU A 144 17.58 -10.30 -5.46
CA LEU A 144 18.10 -11.56 -6.01
C LEU A 144 17.05 -12.34 -6.84
N ASN A 145 15.84 -11.81 -7.01
CA ASN A 145 14.72 -12.50 -7.66
C ASN A 145 14.23 -13.76 -6.91
N GLN A 146 14.60 -13.91 -5.65
CA GLN A 146 14.12 -14.98 -4.78
C GLN A 146 12.77 -14.63 -4.15
N VAL A 147 11.83 -14.18 -5.01
CA VAL A 147 10.51 -13.70 -4.57
C VAL A 147 9.71 -14.79 -3.85
N VAL A 148 9.83 -16.05 -4.29
CA VAL A 148 9.17 -17.19 -3.65
C VAL A 148 9.70 -17.40 -2.24
N THR A 149 11.02 -17.42 -2.06
CA THR A 149 11.66 -17.56 -0.74
C THR A 149 11.25 -16.45 0.20
N PHE A 150 11.32 -15.20 -0.27
CA PHE A 150 10.82 -14.03 0.48
C PHE A 150 9.35 -14.21 0.90
N THR A 151 8.47 -14.58 -0.05
CA THR A 151 7.04 -14.74 0.22
C THR A 151 6.78 -15.85 1.23
N LEU A 152 7.49 -16.96 1.14
CA LEU A 152 7.38 -18.07 2.10
C LEU A 152 7.82 -17.61 3.49
N LEU A 153 8.99 -16.98 3.62
CA LEU A 153 9.48 -16.50 4.91
C LEU A 153 8.51 -15.48 5.54
N GLN A 154 8.03 -14.51 4.76
CA GLN A 154 7.07 -13.53 5.24
C GLN A 154 5.75 -14.16 5.71
N ASN A 155 5.25 -15.15 4.97
CA ASN A 155 3.97 -15.80 5.31
C ASN A 155 4.11 -16.84 6.43
N VAL A 156 5.28 -17.41 6.69
CA VAL A 156 5.53 -18.31 7.82
C VAL A 156 5.66 -17.54 9.14
N VAL A 157 6.20 -16.32 9.12
CA VAL A 157 6.32 -15.47 10.33
C VAL A 157 4.96 -15.16 10.95
N LEU A 158 3.92 -14.96 10.14
CA LEU A 158 2.61 -14.58 10.64
C LEU A 158 1.93 -15.67 11.49
N PRO A 159 1.80 -16.93 11.03
CA PRO A 159 1.20 -17.99 11.84
C PRO A 159 2.09 -18.39 13.02
N THR A 160 3.42 -18.29 12.92
CA THR A 160 4.32 -18.56 14.05
C THR A 160 4.13 -17.51 15.15
N ARG A 161 3.94 -16.25 14.81
CA ARG A 161 3.55 -15.20 15.76
C ARG A 161 2.19 -15.47 16.38
N LEU A 162 1.18 -15.84 15.60
CA LEU A 162 -0.14 -16.18 16.11
C LEU A 162 -0.06 -17.36 17.10
N ALA A 163 0.65 -18.42 16.75
CA ALA A 163 0.84 -19.57 17.62
C ALA A 163 1.57 -19.20 18.92
N GLY A 164 2.64 -18.41 18.82
CA GLY A 164 3.37 -17.88 19.96
C GLY A 164 2.51 -17.00 20.86
N VAL A 165 1.71 -16.11 20.29
CA VAL A 165 0.77 -15.24 21.01
C VAL A 165 -0.30 -16.07 21.71
N ALA A 166 -0.89 -17.07 21.03
CA ALA A 166 -1.88 -17.96 21.64
C ALA A 166 -1.28 -18.73 22.82
N LEU A 167 -0.06 -19.25 22.65
CA LEU A 167 0.66 -19.94 23.71
C LEU A 167 0.97 -19.01 24.89
N ALA A 168 1.43 -17.80 24.62
CA ALA A 168 1.74 -16.80 25.65
C ALA A 168 0.49 -16.39 26.45
N VAL A 169 -0.65 -16.25 25.78
CA VAL A 169 -1.94 -15.97 26.44
C VAL A 169 -2.37 -17.14 27.34
N ILE A 170 -2.24 -18.38 26.85
CA ILE A 170 -2.64 -19.58 27.62
C ILE A 170 -1.74 -19.80 28.85
N LEU A 171 -0.43 -19.60 28.71
CA LEU A 171 0.54 -19.90 29.76
C LEU A 171 0.69 -18.79 30.80
N ALA A 172 0.69 -17.53 30.39
CA ALA A 172 1.07 -16.43 31.25
C ALA A 172 0.07 -15.28 31.26
N GLY A 173 -0.67 -15.02 30.17
CA GLY A 173 -1.58 -13.90 30.03
C GLY A 173 -0.92 -12.53 30.30
N SER A 174 0.41 -12.40 30.02
CA SER A 174 1.21 -11.22 30.34
C SER A 174 1.69 -10.51 29.08
N LEU A 175 1.91 -9.20 29.18
CA LEU A 175 2.47 -8.40 28.10
C LEU A 175 3.87 -8.90 27.70
N MET A 176 4.68 -9.30 28.67
CA MET A 176 6.02 -9.83 28.41
C MET A 176 6.00 -11.13 27.59
N GLY A 177 5.05 -12.03 27.85
CA GLY A 177 4.84 -13.23 27.04
C GLY A 177 4.54 -12.89 25.58
N LEU A 178 3.71 -11.86 25.34
CA LEU A 178 3.39 -11.39 23.98
C LEU A 178 4.61 -10.78 23.28
N VAL A 179 5.47 -10.05 24.02
CA VAL A 179 6.72 -9.52 23.47
C VAL A 179 7.62 -10.64 22.95
N TRP A 180 7.81 -11.69 23.73
CA TRP A 180 8.60 -12.85 23.31
C TRP A 180 7.95 -13.58 22.12
N ALA A 181 6.65 -13.79 22.16
CA ALA A 181 5.91 -14.40 21.06
C ALA A 181 6.05 -13.63 19.74
N TRP A 182 6.20 -12.31 19.83
CA TRP A 182 6.37 -11.42 18.67
C TRP A 182 7.83 -11.40 18.18
N THR A 183 8.80 -11.37 19.08
CA THR A 183 10.22 -11.15 18.76
C THR A 183 10.96 -12.41 18.36
N ILE A 184 10.67 -13.56 18.98
CA ILE A 184 11.33 -14.85 18.65
C ILE A 184 11.21 -15.19 17.14
N PRO A 185 10.03 -15.12 16.50
CA PRO A 185 9.93 -15.37 15.07
C PRO A 185 10.76 -14.42 14.21
N VAL A 186 10.97 -13.17 14.66
CA VAL A 186 11.83 -12.20 13.97
C VAL A 186 13.29 -12.65 14.00
N ILE A 187 13.77 -13.10 15.17
CA ILE A 187 15.14 -13.62 15.33
C ILE A 187 15.37 -14.81 14.39
N ILE A 188 14.48 -15.80 14.44
CA ILE A 188 14.58 -17.02 13.63
C ILE A 188 14.57 -16.67 12.15
N THR A 189 13.64 -15.81 11.73
CA THR A 189 13.52 -15.41 10.32
C THR A 189 14.73 -14.62 9.85
N THR A 190 15.30 -13.75 10.70
CA THR A 190 16.52 -13.03 10.39
C THR A 190 17.70 -13.98 10.22
N ALA A 191 17.85 -14.96 11.13
CA ALA A 191 18.90 -15.96 11.03
C ALA A 191 18.79 -16.81 9.74
N VAL A 192 17.57 -17.25 9.41
CA VAL A 192 17.31 -17.98 8.16
C VAL A 192 17.61 -17.10 6.94
N THR A 193 17.18 -15.84 6.96
CA THR A 193 17.45 -14.89 5.85
C THR A 193 18.96 -14.67 5.68
N ALA A 194 19.69 -14.45 6.77
CA ALA A 194 21.14 -14.30 6.74
C ALA A 194 21.83 -15.56 6.22
N TYR A 195 21.41 -16.75 6.65
CA TYR A 195 21.92 -18.02 6.14
C TYR A 195 21.70 -18.17 4.64
N LEU A 196 20.52 -17.83 4.12
CA LEU A 196 20.20 -17.91 2.71
C LEU A 196 21.01 -16.91 1.87
N LEU A 197 21.22 -15.69 2.38
CA LEU A 197 22.01 -14.67 1.70
C LEU A 197 23.52 -14.96 1.69
N ASN A 198 24.00 -15.74 2.68
CA ASN A 198 25.40 -16.17 2.74
C ASN A 198 25.69 -17.46 1.94
N ARG A 199 24.67 -18.11 1.38
CA ARG A 199 24.89 -19.24 0.47
C ARG A 199 25.60 -18.76 -0.79
N PRO A 200 26.59 -19.51 -1.30
CA PRO A 200 27.22 -19.19 -2.57
C PRO A 200 26.14 -19.14 -3.65
N LEU A 201 26.23 -18.11 -4.49
CA LEU A 201 25.39 -18.04 -5.69
C LEU A 201 25.70 -19.25 -6.57
N PRO A 202 24.74 -19.82 -7.29
CA PRO A 202 24.99 -20.86 -8.29
C PRO A 202 26.15 -20.43 -9.20
N GLU A 203 27.02 -21.37 -9.57
CA GLU A 203 28.22 -21.07 -10.38
C GLU A 203 27.89 -20.30 -11.66
N GLU A 204 26.76 -20.60 -12.29
CA GLU A 204 26.22 -19.87 -13.46
C GLU A 204 25.93 -18.38 -13.17
N MET A 205 25.70 -18.01 -11.90
CA MET A 205 25.43 -16.65 -11.45
C MET A 205 26.60 -16.02 -10.67
N SER A 206 27.69 -16.75 -10.46
CA SER A 206 28.83 -16.26 -9.68
C SER A 206 29.89 -15.58 -10.53
N GLN A 207 29.89 -15.79 -11.84
CA GLN A 207 30.79 -15.17 -12.79
C GLN A 207 30.13 -13.95 -13.42
N ASP A 208 30.85 -12.81 -13.36
CA ASP A 208 30.42 -11.61 -14.08
C ASP A 208 30.44 -11.91 -15.59
N THR A 209 29.25 -11.84 -16.19
CA THR A 209 29.10 -12.05 -17.63
C THR A 209 29.32 -10.70 -18.31
N PRO A 210 30.27 -10.59 -19.25
CA PRO A 210 30.45 -9.35 -19.98
C PRO A 210 29.13 -8.97 -20.69
N PRO A 211 28.75 -7.70 -20.64
CA PRO A 211 27.52 -7.23 -21.30
C PRO A 211 27.61 -7.54 -22.80
N THR A 212 26.55 -8.14 -23.33
CA THR A 212 26.46 -8.59 -24.73
C THR A 212 26.38 -7.45 -25.75
N THR A 213 26.22 -6.20 -25.28
CA THR A 213 26.15 -5.00 -26.12
C THR A 213 27.04 -3.90 -25.53
N ASN A 214 27.82 -3.22 -26.40
CA ASN A 214 28.73 -2.13 -26.03
C ASN A 214 28.06 -0.96 -25.31
N GLU A 215 26.73 -0.79 -25.47
CA GLU A 215 25.96 0.27 -24.82
C GLU A 215 25.84 0.13 -23.29
N HIS A 216 26.15 -1.03 -22.72
CA HIS A 216 26.05 -1.29 -21.28
C HIS A 216 27.36 -1.24 -20.53
N GLN A 217 28.51 -1.08 -21.24
CA GLN A 217 29.82 -0.98 -20.61
C GLN A 217 29.99 0.34 -19.84
N ASP A 218 29.31 1.41 -20.25
CA ASP A 218 29.39 2.75 -19.65
C ASP A 218 28.37 3.00 -18.53
N ALA A 219 27.61 1.97 -18.10
CA ALA A 219 26.68 2.14 -16.99
C ALA A 219 27.47 2.44 -15.70
N PRO A 220 27.21 3.59 -15.02
CA PRO A 220 27.97 4.00 -13.85
C PRO A 220 27.88 2.96 -12.74
N GLU A 221 28.98 2.76 -12.03
CA GLU A 221 28.97 1.95 -10.81
C GLU A 221 28.05 2.57 -9.76
N GLU A 222 27.28 1.71 -9.10
CA GLU A 222 26.40 2.14 -8.02
C GLU A 222 27.24 2.50 -6.80
N THR A 223 27.19 3.77 -6.41
CA THR A 223 27.90 4.29 -5.24
C THR A 223 26.98 4.33 -4.02
N LEU A 224 27.57 4.38 -2.82
CA LEU A 224 26.80 4.59 -1.59
C LEU A 224 25.90 5.83 -1.67
N ARG A 225 26.37 6.90 -2.31
CA ARG A 225 25.62 8.14 -2.49
C ARG A 225 24.42 7.96 -3.43
N SER A 226 24.59 7.31 -4.59
CA SER A 226 23.52 7.07 -5.55
C SER A 226 22.45 6.15 -4.97
N PHE A 227 22.87 5.10 -4.25
CA PHE A 227 21.97 4.19 -3.54
C PHE A 227 21.09 4.95 -2.55
N TRP A 228 21.69 5.75 -1.65
CA TRP A 228 20.94 6.46 -0.62
C TRP A 228 20.16 7.65 -1.14
N MET A 229 20.58 8.29 -2.23
CA MET A 229 19.79 9.34 -2.87
C MET A 229 18.42 8.83 -3.37
N PHE A 230 18.38 7.60 -3.88
CA PHE A 230 17.11 6.96 -4.26
C PHE A 230 16.36 6.42 -3.04
N SER A 231 17.07 5.68 -2.17
CA SER A 231 16.46 4.99 -1.02
C SER A 231 15.85 5.95 -0.02
N SER A 232 16.48 7.11 0.24
CA SER A 232 15.98 8.10 1.19
C SER A 232 14.63 8.71 0.79
N ALA A 233 14.44 9.02 -0.50
CA ALA A 233 13.17 9.52 -0.99
C ALA A 233 12.03 8.50 -0.78
N ARG A 234 12.32 7.22 -0.97
CA ARG A 234 11.38 6.13 -0.71
C ARG A 234 11.19 5.88 0.77
N GLY A 235 12.28 6.04 1.56
CA GLY A 235 12.28 5.94 3.01
C GLY A 235 11.33 6.96 3.67
N VAL A 236 11.40 8.22 3.26
CA VAL A 236 10.47 9.24 3.75
C VAL A 236 9.03 8.85 3.48
N ALA A 237 8.72 8.35 2.27
CA ALA A 237 7.38 7.89 1.95
C ALA A 237 6.93 6.72 2.85
N ALA A 238 7.80 5.75 3.09
CA ALA A 238 7.50 4.59 3.94
C ALA A 238 7.28 5.01 5.42
N ILE A 239 8.07 5.93 5.93
CA ILE A 239 7.90 6.49 7.29
C ILE A 239 6.55 7.20 7.42
N VAL A 240 6.20 8.06 6.44
CA VAL A 240 4.91 8.78 6.42
C VAL A 240 3.74 7.80 6.38
N GLU A 241 3.82 6.76 5.54
CA GLU A 241 2.79 5.72 5.45
C GLU A 241 2.66 4.95 6.78
N THR A 242 3.78 4.56 7.39
CA THR A 242 3.79 3.86 8.69
C THR A 242 3.30 4.76 9.81
N ALA A 243 3.68 6.03 9.83
CA ALA A 243 3.20 7.00 10.82
C ALA A 243 1.68 7.20 10.70
N LEU A 244 1.14 7.40 9.50
CA LEU A 244 -0.31 7.47 9.26
C LEU A 244 -1.06 6.22 9.74
N GLU A 245 -0.38 5.08 9.72
CA GLU A 245 -0.98 3.83 10.17
C GLU A 245 -1.08 3.71 11.69
N TRP A 246 -0.14 4.27 12.44
CA TRP A 246 0.05 3.97 13.84
C TRP A 246 -0.02 5.17 14.79
N ILE A 247 0.05 6.40 14.29
CA ILE A 247 0.12 7.60 15.13
C ILE A 247 -1.10 7.75 16.05
N ASP A 248 -2.28 7.41 15.56
CA ASP A 248 -3.53 7.51 16.32
C ASP A 248 -3.48 6.63 17.58
N VAL A 249 -2.96 5.39 17.44
CA VAL A 249 -2.82 4.46 18.58
C VAL A 249 -1.90 5.05 19.66
N LEU A 250 -0.78 5.68 19.23
CA LEU A 250 0.16 6.32 20.16
C LEU A 250 -0.47 7.51 20.87
N VAL A 251 -1.16 8.38 20.15
CA VAL A 251 -1.80 9.56 20.72
C VAL A 251 -2.94 9.16 21.66
N ILE A 252 -3.79 8.22 21.28
CA ILE A 252 -4.89 7.73 22.11
C ILE A 252 -4.34 7.11 23.40
N ALA A 253 -3.32 6.24 23.29
CA ALA A 253 -2.72 5.63 24.47
C ALA A 253 -2.06 6.66 25.40
N ALA A 254 -1.50 7.74 24.85
CA ALA A 254 -0.87 8.81 25.64
C ALA A 254 -1.89 9.70 26.36
N PHE A 255 -3.00 10.08 25.73
CA PHE A 255 -3.98 11.01 26.30
C PHE A 255 -5.12 10.32 27.04
N LEU A 256 -5.59 9.17 26.57
CA LEU A 256 -6.78 8.47 27.08
C LEU A 256 -6.45 7.16 27.81
N GLY A 257 -5.16 6.80 27.83
CA GLY A 257 -4.67 5.58 28.47
C GLY A 257 -4.76 4.32 27.60
N PRO A 258 -4.16 3.23 28.11
CA PRO A 258 -3.98 1.99 27.32
C PRO A 258 -5.31 1.34 26.92
N ALA A 259 -6.31 1.33 27.79
CA ALA A 259 -7.60 0.69 27.50
C ALA A 259 -8.29 1.31 26.27
N ALA A 260 -8.29 2.64 26.16
CA ALA A 260 -8.82 3.34 24.99
C ALA A 260 -8.00 3.00 23.72
N GLY A 261 -6.66 2.92 23.83
CA GLY A 261 -5.78 2.48 22.77
C GLY A 261 -6.08 1.05 22.30
N GLY A 262 -6.40 0.14 23.22
CA GLY A 262 -6.81 -1.23 22.92
C GLY A 262 -8.13 -1.30 22.15
N VAL A 263 -9.14 -0.57 22.61
CA VAL A 263 -10.45 -0.49 21.94
C VAL A 263 -10.29 0.08 20.52
N TYR A 264 -9.57 1.20 20.37
CA TYR A 264 -9.32 1.80 19.08
C TYR A 264 -8.52 0.84 18.15
N GLY A 265 -7.50 0.17 18.68
CA GLY A 265 -6.70 -0.79 17.92
C GLY A 265 -7.54 -1.95 17.37
N ALA A 266 -8.48 -2.49 18.16
CA ALA A 266 -9.41 -3.52 17.72
C ALA A 266 -10.36 -3.00 16.62
N VAL A 267 -10.95 -1.82 16.80
CA VAL A 267 -11.80 -1.16 15.78
C VAL A 267 -11.02 -0.94 14.49
N ASN A 268 -9.80 -0.41 14.57
CA ASN A 268 -8.96 -0.16 13.41
C ASN A 268 -8.63 -1.47 12.65
N ARG A 269 -8.42 -2.58 13.37
CA ARG A 269 -8.22 -3.90 12.73
C ARG A 269 -9.46 -4.37 11.97
N CYS A 270 -10.65 -4.16 12.50
CA CYS A 270 -11.89 -4.45 11.77
C CYS A 270 -11.97 -3.63 10.47
N VAL A 271 -11.72 -2.33 10.55
CA VAL A 271 -11.78 -1.42 9.39
C VAL A 271 -10.75 -1.78 8.31
N ARG A 272 -9.54 -2.19 8.71
CA ARG A 272 -8.46 -2.60 7.79
C ARG A 272 -8.80 -3.84 6.95
N VAL A 273 -9.64 -4.72 7.41
CA VAL A 273 -10.10 -5.85 6.59
C VAL A 273 -10.78 -5.32 5.31
N GLY A 274 -11.57 -4.25 5.42
CA GLY A 274 -12.19 -3.61 4.26
C GLY A 274 -11.18 -3.00 3.27
N THR A 275 -10.05 -2.47 3.75
CA THR A 275 -9.02 -1.90 2.85
C THR A 275 -8.29 -2.95 2.01
N MET A 276 -8.37 -4.25 2.38
CA MET A 276 -7.80 -5.34 1.57
C MET A 276 -8.48 -5.45 0.20
N VAL A 277 -9.74 -5.05 0.09
CA VAL A 277 -10.47 -4.99 -1.18
C VAL A 277 -9.78 -3.99 -2.12
N GLU A 278 -9.38 -2.82 -1.62
CA GLU A 278 -8.64 -1.82 -2.39
C GLU A 278 -7.25 -2.33 -2.81
N HIS A 279 -6.50 -2.92 -1.88
CA HIS A 279 -5.19 -3.50 -2.18
C HIS A 279 -5.25 -4.53 -3.30
N THR A 280 -6.23 -5.43 -3.24
CA THR A 280 -6.46 -6.43 -4.28
C THR A 280 -6.82 -5.77 -5.61
N GLY A 281 -7.70 -4.79 -5.61
CA GLY A 281 -8.06 -4.01 -6.80
C GLY A 281 -6.85 -3.33 -7.44
N ARG A 282 -5.97 -2.75 -6.65
CA ARG A 282 -4.73 -2.09 -7.07
C ARG A 282 -3.77 -3.06 -7.76
N ILE A 283 -3.57 -4.24 -7.19
CA ILE A 283 -2.71 -5.29 -7.76
C ILE A 283 -3.26 -5.75 -9.11
N VAL A 284 -4.58 -5.94 -9.21
CA VAL A 284 -5.24 -6.47 -10.42
C VAL A 284 -5.25 -5.46 -11.56
N THR A 285 -5.55 -4.19 -11.28
CA THR A 285 -5.81 -3.18 -12.32
C THR A 285 -4.63 -2.25 -12.58
N GLY A 286 -3.67 -2.16 -11.68
CA GLY A 286 -2.49 -1.31 -11.82
C GLY A 286 -1.73 -1.49 -13.15
N PRO A 287 -1.34 -2.73 -13.54
CA PRO A 287 -0.64 -2.96 -14.79
C PRO A 287 -1.45 -2.53 -16.03
N SER A 288 -2.77 -2.79 -16.03
CA SER A 288 -3.65 -2.43 -17.14
C SER A 288 -3.86 -0.92 -17.28
N ILE A 289 -3.94 -0.21 -16.15
CA ILE A 289 -4.00 1.26 -16.12
C ILE A 289 -2.67 1.83 -16.63
N SER A 290 -1.54 1.28 -16.17
CA SER A 290 -0.20 1.70 -16.61
C SER A 290 -0.03 1.54 -18.12
N ALA A 291 -0.42 0.39 -18.67
CA ALA A 291 -0.36 0.12 -20.11
C ALA A 291 -1.25 1.08 -20.92
N ALA A 292 -2.48 1.33 -20.46
CA ALA A 292 -3.39 2.27 -21.12
C ALA A 292 -2.87 3.72 -21.10
N LEU A 293 -2.22 4.14 -20.00
CA LEU A 293 -1.61 5.45 -19.89
C LEU A 293 -0.34 5.57 -20.76
N ALA A 294 0.47 4.51 -20.85
CA ALA A 294 1.67 4.47 -21.69
C ALA A 294 1.33 4.59 -23.19
N THR A 295 0.22 3.99 -23.61
CA THR A 295 -0.31 4.10 -24.99
C THR A 295 -1.16 5.36 -25.22
N GLN A 296 -1.22 6.29 -24.25
CA GLN A 296 -2.06 7.51 -24.29
C GLN A 296 -3.56 7.25 -24.52
N ASN A 297 -4.02 6.05 -24.31
CA ASN A 297 -5.43 5.68 -24.44
C ASN A 297 -6.21 6.03 -23.17
N LEU A 298 -6.51 7.32 -23.00
CA LEU A 298 -7.23 7.84 -21.83
C LEU A 298 -8.66 7.29 -21.70
N VAL A 299 -9.30 6.95 -22.82
CA VAL A 299 -10.64 6.34 -22.81
C VAL A 299 -10.59 4.98 -22.13
N ARG A 300 -9.65 4.11 -22.54
CA ARG A 300 -9.46 2.79 -21.93
C ARG A 300 -9.02 2.89 -20.46
N ALA A 301 -8.09 3.81 -20.15
CA ALA A 301 -7.67 4.06 -18.76
C ALA A 301 -8.85 4.47 -17.87
N ARG A 302 -9.72 5.38 -18.35
CA ARG A 302 -10.93 5.80 -17.66
C ARG A 302 -11.95 4.66 -17.48
N GLU A 303 -12.15 3.83 -18.49
CA GLU A 303 -13.05 2.67 -18.40
C GLU A 303 -12.60 1.67 -17.34
N ILE A 304 -11.29 1.34 -17.32
CA ILE A 304 -10.71 0.45 -16.30
C ILE A 304 -10.85 1.09 -14.90
N PHE A 305 -10.54 2.38 -14.77
CA PHE A 305 -10.70 3.12 -13.52
C PHE A 305 -12.14 3.08 -13.01
N LEU A 306 -13.13 3.39 -13.85
CA LEU A 306 -14.55 3.37 -13.47
C LEU A 306 -15.03 1.96 -13.08
N ALA A 307 -14.65 0.94 -13.86
CA ALA A 307 -15.00 -0.44 -13.55
C ALA A 307 -14.41 -0.87 -12.20
N THR A 308 -13.13 -0.55 -11.97
CA THR A 308 -12.45 -0.81 -10.69
C THR A 308 -13.16 -0.12 -9.54
N THR A 309 -13.44 1.19 -9.67
CA THR A 309 -14.10 1.98 -8.63
C THR A 309 -15.47 1.43 -8.28
N ARG A 310 -16.28 1.06 -9.28
CA ARG A 310 -17.61 0.46 -9.06
C ARG A 310 -17.54 -0.87 -8.32
N VAL A 311 -16.62 -1.74 -8.73
CA VAL A 311 -16.42 -3.06 -8.10
C VAL A 311 -15.93 -2.90 -6.66
N LEU A 312 -14.94 -2.02 -6.42
CA LEU A 312 -14.44 -1.75 -5.07
C LEU A 312 -15.54 -1.19 -4.16
N THR A 313 -16.32 -0.22 -4.64
CA THR A 313 -17.46 0.34 -3.90
C THR A 313 -18.49 -0.73 -3.58
N ALA A 314 -18.90 -1.52 -4.58
CA ALA A 314 -19.88 -2.58 -4.38
C ALA A 314 -19.40 -3.67 -3.40
N LEU A 315 -18.11 -3.94 -3.29
CA LEU A 315 -17.59 -4.95 -2.34
C LEU A 315 -17.33 -4.36 -0.95
N ALA A 316 -16.80 -3.15 -0.86
CA ALA A 316 -16.40 -2.55 0.42
C ALA A 316 -17.59 -1.97 1.22
N TRP A 317 -18.59 -1.38 0.57
CA TRP A 317 -19.72 -0.75 1.26
C TRP A 317 -20.52 -1.71 2.10
N PRO A 318 -20.93 -2.91 1.61
CA PRO A 318 -21.64 -3.88 2.44
C PRO A 318 -20.85 -4.28 3.70
N PHE A 319 -19.53 -4.41 3.56
CA PHE A 319 -18.67 -4.73 4.69
C PHE A 319 -18.65 -3.62 5.74
N TYR A 320 -18.43 -2.36 5.35
CA TYR A 320 -18.41 -1.24 6.28
C TYR A 320 -19.78 -0.97 6.92
N LEU A 321 -20.86 -1.15 6.16
CA LEU A 321 -22.22 -1.06 6.72
C LEU A 321 -22.49 -2.19 7.72
N SER A 322 -22.01 -3.41 7.47
CA SER A 322 -22.08 -4.50 8.45
C SER A 322 -21.35 -4.14 9.75
N LEU A 323 -20.15 -3.54 9.64
CA LEU A 323 -19.42 -3.06 10.81
C LEU A 323 -20.15 -1.94 11.55
N ALA A 324 -20.73 -0.98 10.84
CA ALA A 324 -21.45 0.14 11.45
C ALA A 324 -22.72 -0.32 12.17
N PHE A 325 -23.54 -1.15 11.51
CA PHE A 325 -24.82 -1.61 12.09
C PHE A 325 -24.64 -2.64 13.21
N PHE A 326 -23.69 -3.56 13.08
CA PHE A 326 -23.46 -4.66 14.03
C PHE A 326 -22.19 -4.49 14.85
N GLY A 327 -21.66 -3.25 14.94
CA GLY A 327 -20.45 -2.93 15.70
C GLY A 327 -20.43 -3.47 17.12
N PRO A 328 -21.49 -3.24 17.95
CA PRO A 328 -21.53 -3.77 19.31
C PRO A 328 -21.38 -5.28 19.37
N VAL A 329 -22.05 -6.02 18.46
CA VAL A 329 -21.99 -7.49 18.41
C VAL A 329 -20.62 -7.96 17.97
N LEU A 330 -20.05 -7.33 16.93
CA LEU A 330 -18.75 -7.71 16.37
C LEU A 330 -17.60 -7.40 17.35
N LEU A 331 -17.66 -6.29 18.06
CA LEU A 331 -16.62 -5.92 19.02
C LEU A 331 -16.64 -6.76 20.29
N ARG A 332 -17.77 -7.39 20.65
CA ARG A 332 -17.82 -8.38 21.75
C ARG A 332 -16.91 -9.59 21.52
N PHE A 333 -16.64 -9.95 20.26
CA PHE A 333 -15.68 -11.02 19.97
C PHE A 333 -14.25 -10.72 20.42
N PHE A 334 -13.89 -9.46 20.63
CA PHE A 334 -12.60 -9.04 21.16
C PHE A 334 -12.51 -9.08 22.69
N GLY A 335 -13.63 -9.34 23.36
CA GLY A 335 -13.72 -9.41 24.82
C GLY A 335 -14.59 -8.32 25.44
N LYS A 336 -14.72 -8.37 26.77
CA LYS A 336 -15.52 -7.40 27.53
C LYS A 336 -14.91 -6.00 27.45
N GLY A 337 -15.77 -4.98 27.25
CA GLY A 337 -15.38 -3.56 27.21
C GLY A 337 -15.04 -3.04 25.81
N PHE A 338 -14.81 -3.92 24.82
CA PHE A 338 -14.53 -3.47 23.45
C PHE A 338 -15.77 -2.92 22.72
N GLU A 339 -16.96 -3.31 23.16
CA GLU A 339 -18.22 -2.76 22.64
C GLU A 339 -18.35 -1.24 22.79
N SER A 340 -17.65 -0.63 23.73
CA SER A 340 -17.55 0.83 23.90
C SER A 340 -17.03 1.54 22.65
N GLY A 341 -16.26 0.84 21.81
CA GLY A 341 -15.77 1.32 20.51
C GLY A 341 -16.81 1.29 19.39
N ALA A 342 -18.02 0.76 19.61
CA ALA A 342 -19.01 0.61 18.54
C ALA A 342 -19.49 1.98 18.00
N GLY A 343 -19.59 2.98 18.85
CA GLY A 343 -20.03 4.33 18.47
C GLY A 343 -19.09 4.99 17.46
N ILE A 344 -17.79 4.76 17.56
CA ILE A 344 -16.81 5.36 16.63
C ILE A 344 -16.86 4.74 15.24
N LEU A 345 -17.42 3.53 15.07
CA LEU A 345 -17.62 2.92 13.75
C LEU A 345 -18.57 3.75 12.86
N TRP A 346 -19.50 4.51 13.44
CA TRP A 346 -20.38 5.41 12.70
C TRP A 346 -19.65 6.63 12.11
N VAL A 347 -18.43 6.91 12.52
CA VAL A 347 -17.56 7.94 11.92
C VAL A 347 -16.55 7.30 10.95
N ILE A 348 -15.88 6.22 11.37
CA ILE A 348 -14.85 5.54 10.57
C ILE A 348 -15.44 4.92 9.30
N CYS A 349 -16.54 4.18 9.40
CA CYS A 349 -17.07 3.44 8.27
C CYS A 349 -17.55 4.35 7.12
N PRO A 350 -18.33 5.42 7.36
CA PRO A 350 -18.68 6.36 6.29
C PRO A 350 -17.46 7.02 5.64
N ALA A 351 -16.44 7.41 6.41
CA ALA A 351 -15.22 7.97 5.85
C ALA A 351 -14.48 6.96 4.95
N ALA A 352 -14.36 5.70 5.40
CA ALA A 352 -13.79 4.62 4.60
C ALA A 352 -14.62 4.33 3.34
N MET A 353 -15.95 4.33 3.43
CA MET A 353 -16.84 4.15 2.29
C MET A 353 -16.67 5.25 1.25
N LEU A 354 -16.56 6.51 1.67
CA LEU A 354 -16.28 7.64 0.77
C LEU A 354 -14.92 7.51 0.10
N ALA A 355 -13.88 7.15 0.85
CA ALA A 355 -12.55 6.91 0.30
C ALA A 355 -12.54 5.76 -0.74
N MET A 356 -13.24 4.65 -0.45
CA MET A 356 -13.38 3.54 -1.40
C MET A 356 -14.15 3.94 -2.67
N SER A 357 -15.07 4.89 -2.57
CA SER A 357 -15.84 5.40 -3.72
C SER A 357 -15.02 6.27 -4.67
N ALA A 358 -13.87 6.78 -4.23
CA ALA A 358 -12.89 7.39 -5.10
C ALA A 358 -12.07 6.35 -5.90
N GLY A 359 -12.11 5.08 -5.49
CA GLY A 359 -11.52 3.94 -6.20
C GLY A 359 -10.00 4.00 -6.29
N GLY A 360 -9.48 3.57 -7.44
CA GLY A 360 -8.05 3.48 -7.67
C GLY A 360 -7.34 4.79 -7.99
N VAL A 361 -7.80 5.97 -7.50
CA VAL A 361 -7.16 7.28 -7.80
C VAL A 361 -5.68 7.29 -7.44
N GLN A 362 -5.30 6.68 -6.31
CA GLN A 362 -3.92 6.54 -5.88
C GLN A 362 -3.08 5.74 -6.89
N SER A 363 -3.68 4.68 -7.46
CA SER A 363 -3.04 3.87 -8.50
C SER A 363 -2.86 4.65 -9.80
N VAL A 364 -3.87 5.41 -10.23
CA VAL A 364 -3.78 6.25 -11.44
C VAL A 364 -2.70 7.30 -11.26
N LEU A 365 -2.65 7.97 -10.10
CA LEU A 365 -1.66 8.99 -9.80
C LEU A 365 -0.23 8.42 -9.83
N LEU A 366 -0.03 7.24 -9.22
CA LEU A 366 1.25 6.56 -9.21
C LEU A 366 1.67 6.10 -10.62
N MET A 367 0.76 5.44 -11.36
CA MET A 367 1.04 4.90 -12.69
C MET A 367 1.21 5.99 -13.76
N SER A 368 0.71 7.20 -13.52
CA SER A 368 0.96 8.37 -14.38
C SER A 368 2.33 9.04 -14.13
N GLY A 369 3.20 8.45 -13.30
CA GLY A 369 4.52 9.01 -12.99
C GLY A 369 4.49 10.21 -12.02
N LYS A 370 3.37 10.47 -11.37
CA LYS A 370 3.17 11.61 -10.47
C LYS A 370 3.42 11.26 -8.98
N SER A 371 4.41 10.41 -8.70
CA SER A 371 4.73 9.93 -7.34
C SER A 371 5.04 11.04 -6.33
N ARG A 372 5.60 12.18 -6.78
CA ARG A 372 5.83 13.35 -5.92
C ARG A 372 4.52 13.91 -5.33
N TRP A 373 3.46 13.96 -6.13
CA TRP A 373 2.15 14.42 -5.66
C TRP A 373 1.56 13.45 -4.63
N GLN A 374 1.73 12.16 -4.85
CA GLN A 374 1.29 11.16 -3.86
C GLN A 374 2.00 11.34 -2.51
N LEU A 375 3.32 11.57 -2.52
CA LEU A 375 4.08 11.83 -1.30
C LEU A 375 3.60 13.10 -0.60
N LEU A 376 3.38 14.20 -1.34
CA LEU A 376 2.86 15.44 -0.77
C LEU A 376 1.47 15.26 -0.16
N ASN A 377 0.59 14.51 -0.81
CA ASN A 377 -0.74 14.21 -0.26
C ASN A 377 -0.65 13.44 1.06
N LYS A 378 0.19 12.40 1.10
CA LYS A 378 0.43 11.61 2.33
C LYS A 378 1.03 12.46 3.44
N LEU A 379 1.98 13.33 3.12
CA LEU A 379 2.58 14.24 4.09
C LEU A 379 1.56 15.25 4.62
N SER A 380 0.75 15.84 3.75
CA SER A 380 -0.33 16.75 4.15
C SER A 380 -1.36 16.05 5.06
N ALA A 381 -1.72 14.80 4.72
CA ALA A 381 -2.60 13.98 5.53
C ALA A 381 -1.98 13.67 6.91
N LEU A 382 -0.68 13.35 6.97
CA LEU A 382 0.02 13.09 8.23
C LEU A 382 0.07 14.33 9.12
N VAL A 383 0.44 15.48 8.55
CA VAL A 383 0.47 16.76 9.31
C VAL A 383 -0.91 17.09 9.84
N LEU A 384 -1.95 16.96 9.02
CA LEU A 384 -3.33 17.17 9.44
C LEU A 384 -3.75 16.17 10.52
N ALA A 385 -3.42 14.88 10.37
CA ALA A 385 -3.69 13.86 11.38
C ALA A 385 -3.05 14.21 12.73
N ILE A 386 -1.77 14.61 12.74
CA ILE A 386 -1.07 14.98 13.96
C ILE A 386 -1.74 16.19 14.62
N ILE A 387 -2.00 17.26 13.87
CA ILE A 387 -2.64 18.48 14.39
C ILE A 387 -4.01 18.15 14.99
N LEU A 388 -4.85 17.44 14.23
CA LEU A 388 -6.20 17.10 14.68
C LEU A 388 -6.18 16.11 15.85
N ASN A 389 -5.29 15.13 15.87
CA ASN A 389 -5.17 14.23 17.03
C ASN A 389 -4.78 15.00 18.30
N LEU A 390 -3.77 15.87 18.24
CA LEU A 390 -3.32 16.63 19.39
C LEU A 390 -4.37 17.63 19.90
N THR A 391 -5.26 18.11 19.03
CA THR A 391 -6.33 19.06 19.41
C THR A 391 -7.63 18.37 19.78
N LEU A 392 -8.08 17.38 18.98
CA LEU A 392 -9.41 16.78 19.17
C LEU A 392 -9.41 15.62 20.16
N VAL A 393 -8.32 14.87 20.34
CA VAL A 393 -8.28 13.76 21.29
C VAL A 393 -8.47 14.25 22.73
N PRO A 394 -7.82 15.32 23.21
CA PRO A 394 -8.08 15.86 24.53
C PRO A 394 -9.51 16.39 24.73
N LEU A 395 -10.16 16.86 23.65
CA LEU A 395 -11.50 17.47 23.73
C LEU A 395 -12.63 16.43 23.59
N TRP A 396 -12.50 15.47 22.65
CA TRP A 396 -13.57 14.55 22.28
C TRP A 396 -13.21 13.07 22.49
N GLY A 397 -12.06 12.79 23.13
CA GLY A 397 -11.62 11.43 23.39
C GLY A 397 -11.47 10.60 22.12
N LEU A 398 -11.98 9.37 22.12
CA LEU A 398 -11.91 8.47 20.98
C LEU A 398 -12.59 9.03 19.73
N TYR A 399 -13.67 9.80 19.86
CA TYR A 399 -14.32 10.46 18.73
C TYR A 399 -13.40 11.50 18.06
N GLY A 400 -12.56 12.19 18.85
CA GLY A 400 -11.57 13.11 18.34
C GLY A 400 -10.53 12.41 17.45
N ALA A 401 -9.99 11.28 17.91
CA ALA A 401 -9.03 10.49 17.15
C ALA A 401 -9.61 9.98 15.83
N VAL A 402 -10.82 9.46 15.88
CA VAL A 402 -11.50 8.94 14.69
C VAL A 402 -11.82 10.03 13.68
N THR A 403 -12.21 11.20 14.17
CA THR A 403 -12.46 12.37 13.31
C THR A 403 -11.16 12.85 12.66
N ALA A 404 -10.04 12.84 13.40
CA ALA A 404 -8.71 13.16 12.87
C ALA A 404 -8.30 12.18 11.77
N TRP A 405 -8.45 10.88 12.01
CA TRP A 405 -8.19 9.84 11.01
C TRP A 405 -9.08 9.99 9.77
N ALA A 406 -10.38 10.18 9.95
CA ALA A 406 -11.33 10.37 8.87
C ALA A 406 -10.99 11.60 8.01
N ALA A 407 -10.65 12.73 8.65
CA ALA A 407 -10.23 13.94 7.97
C ALA A 407 -8.94 13.73 7.16
N ALA A 408 -7.93 13.07 7.73
CA ALA A 408 -6.68 12.75 7.05
C ALA A 408 -6.90 11.82 5.84
N LEU A 409 -7.75 10.80 5.99
CA LEU A 409 -8.10 9.89 4.90
C LEU A 409 -8.85 10.62 3.77
N LEU A 410 -9.82 11.46 4.13
CA LEU A 410 -10.63 12.19 3.16
C LEU A 410 -9.83 13.27 2.43
N ILE A 411 -8.93 13.99 3.11
CA ILE A 411 -8.08 14.99 2.45
C ILE A 411 -7.10 14.34 1.47
N ASP A 412 -6.45 13.22 1.85
CA ASP A 412 -5.59 12.44 0.96
C ASP A 412 -6.36 11.98 -0.30
N THR A 413 -7.56 11.44 -0.10
CA THR A 413 -8.44 10.96 -1.17
C THR A 413 -8.92 12.10 -2.08
N PHE A 414 -9.31 13.23 -1.49
CA PHE A 414 -9.77 14.41 -2.23
C PHE A 414 -8.65 15.02 -3.06
N LEU A 415 -7.47 15.23 -2.47
CA LEU A 415 -6.30 15.75 -3.18
C LEU A 415 -5.91 14.84 -4.35
N ALA A 416 -5.84 13.53 -4.12
CA ALA A 416 -5.53 12.57 -5.18
C ALA A 416 -6.58 12.59 -6.31
N SER A 417 -7.87 12.65 -5.96
CA SER A 417 -8.97 12.73 -6.94
C SER A 417 -8.91 14.01 -7.77
N TYR A 418 -8.68 15.15 -7.11
CA TYR A 418 -8.51 16.45 -7.77
C TYR A 418 -7.30 16.46 -8.71
N GLN A 419 -6.17 15.92 -8.27
CA GLN A 419 -4.93 15.84 -9.07
C GLN A 419 -5.09 14.90 -10.26
N VAL A 420 -5.73 13.74 -10.10
CA VAL A 420 -6.03 12.82 -11.20
C VAL A 420 -6.95 13.50 -12.22
N PHE A 421 -7.96 14.21 -11.77
CA PHE A 421 -8.82 14.99 -12.66
C PHE A 421 -8.04 16.07 -13.41
N LYS A 422 -7.24 16.89 -12.70
CA LYS A 422 -6.53 18.03 -13.29
C LYS A 422 -5.33 17.62 -14.15
N LEU A 423 -4.59 16.59 -13.76
CA LEU A 423 -3.31 16.22 -14.40
C LEU A 423 -3.45 15.09 -15.43
N VAL A 424 -4.49 14.25 -15.32
CA VAL A 424 -4.70 13.08 -16.18
C VAL A 424 -6.01 13.18 -16.95
N GLY A 425 -6.96 14.02 -16.49
CA GLY A 425 -8.25 14.19 -17.15
C GLY A 425 -9.28 13.09 -16.84
N ILE A 426 -8.98 12.20 -15.89
CA ILE A 426 -9.87 11.10 -15.51
C ILE A 426 -10.69 11.49 -14.28
N ARG A 427 -12.01 11.31 -14.37
CA ARG A 427 -12.94 11.51 -13.24
C ARG A 427 -14.05 10.47 -13.27
N ALA A 428 -14.57 10.13 -12.08
CA ALA A 428 -15.84 9.43 -11.90
C ALA A 428 -16.94 10.45 -11.57
N THR A 429 -18.10 10.31 -12.19
CA THR A 429 -19.27 11.11 -11.85
C THR A 429 -20.23 10.32 -10.98
N VAL A 430 -21.01 11.00 -10.15
CA VAL A 430 -22.00 10.34 -9.27
C VAL A 430 -22.99 9.49 -10.07
N LYS A 431 -23.41 9.96 -11.24
CA LYS A 431 -24.30 9.18 -12.13
C LYS A 431 -23.68 7.85 -12.57
N GLU A 432 -22.39 7.86 -12.89
CA GLU A 432 -21.67 6.64 -13.29
C GLU A 432 -21.48 5.68 -12.11
N MET A 433 -21.36 6.20 -10.90
CA MET A 433 -21.21 5.42 -9.68
C MET A 433 -22.55 4.93 -9.09
N ALA A 434 -23.68 5.51 -9.51
CA ALA A 434 -25.00 5.22 -8.96
C ALA A 434 -25.32 3.71 -8.85
N PRO A 435 -25.04 2.84 -9.84
CA PRO A 435 -25.33 1.41 -9.70
C PRO A 435 -24.57 0.74 -8.54
N ALA A 436 -23.31 1.16 -8.31
CA ALA A 436 -22.49 0.61 -7.23
C ALA A 436 -22.92 1.18 -5.87
N LEU A 437 -23.25 2.49 -5.80
CA LEU A 437 -23.70 3.16 -4.58
C LEU A 437 -25.07 2.64 -4.13
N ILE A 438 -26.00 2.44 -5.05
CA ILE A 438 -27.33 1.90 -4.74
C ILE A 438 -27.20 0.45 -4.29
N LEU A 439 -26.49 -0.38 -5.03
CA LEU A 439 -26.31 -1.78 -4.67
C LEU A 439 -25.58 -1.92 -3.33
N GLY A 440 -24.44 -1.23 -3.18
CA GLY A 440 -23.59 -1.32 -1.98
C GLY A 440 -24.20 -0.64 -0.75
N GLY A 441 -25.03 0.38 -0.92
CA GLY A 441 -25.65 1.13 0.17
C GLY A 441 -27.03 0.62 0.56
N VAL A 442 -27.96 0.58 -0.40
CA VAL A 442 -29.37 0.31 -0.10
C VAL A 442 -29.61 -1.13 0.35
N VAL A 443 -29.05 -2.10 -0.38
CA VAL A 443 -29.32 -3.52 -0.09
C VAL A 443 -28.82 -3.93 1.29
N PRO A 444 -27.56 -3.66 1.69
CA PRO A 444 -27.09 -4.01 3.03
C PRO A 444 -27.86 -3.26 4.13
N THR A 445 -28.22 -2.00 3.90
CA THR A 445 -28.98 -1.21 4.87
C THR A 445 -30.36 -1.81 5.10
N VAL A 446 -31.11 -2.12 4.04
CA VAL A 446 -32.44 -2.74 4.17
C VAL A 446 -32.33 -4.12 4.85
N CYS A 447 -31.37 -4.94 4.45
CA CYS A 447 -31.12 -6.24 5.08
C CYS A 447 -30.74 -6.11 6.57
N ALA A 448 -30.09 -5.01 7.00
CA ALA A 448 -29.70 -4.79 8.39
C ALA A 448 -30.86 -4.29 9.26
N LEU A 449 -31.67 -3.38 8.73
CA LEU A 449 -32.77 -2.77 9.49
C LEU A 449 -33.81 -3.79 9.95
N ILE A 450 -34.10 -4.81 9.13
CA ILE A 450 -35.10 -5.84 9.45
C ILE A 450 -34.71 -6.63 10.72
N PRO A 451 -33.52 -7.31 10.78
CA PRO A 451 -33.12 -8.03 11.98
C PRO A 451 -32.92 -7.12 13.18
N LEU A 452 -32.38 -5.91 13.00
CA LEU A 452 -32.16 -4.96 14.07
C LEU A 452 -33.47 -4.49 14.72
N ALA A 453 -34.51 -4.26 13.92
CA ALA A 453 -35.82 -3.87 14.43
C ALA A 453 -36.53 -4.98 15.24
N ILE A 454 -36.30 -6.26 14.88
CA ILE A 454 -36.96 -7.41 15.50
C ILE A 454 -36.17 -7.95 16.70
N LEU A 455 -34.83 -8.09 16.53
CA LEU A 455 -33.97 -8.83 17.46
C LEU A 455 -32.95 -7.93 18.18
N GLY A 456 -32.93 -6.63 17.87
CA GLY A 456 -31.97 -5.67 18.41
C GLY A 456 -30.52 -6.05 18.09
N GLN A 457 -29.57 -5.58 18.92
CA GLN A 457 -28.12 -5.84 18.80
C GLN A 457 -27.77 -7.22 19.37
N SER A 458 -28.07 -8.29 18.62
CA SER A 458 -27.83 -9.67 19.04
C SER A 458 -27.05 -10.45 17.97
N LEU A 459 -26.39 -11.55 18.40
CA LEU A 459 -25.70 -12.45 17.46
C LEU A 459 -26.70 -13.09 16.47
N VAL A 460 -27.93 -13.38 16.93
CA VAL A 460 -28.99 -13.93 16.07
C VAL A 460 -29.38 -12.92 14.99
N ALA A 461 -29.48 -11.62 15.33
CA ALA A 461 -29.71 -10.57 14.35
C ALA A 461 -28.58 -10.48 13.31
N LEU A 462 -27.32 -10.59 13.71
CA LEU A 462 -26.18 -10.63 12.80
C LEU A 462 -26.24 -11.83 11.85
N VAL A 463 -26.55 -13.03 12.39
CA VAL A 463 -26.67 -14.25 11.56
C VAL A 463 -27.83 -14.10 10.57
N LEU A 464 -29.00 -13.62 11.01
CA LEU A 464 -30.15 -13.38 10.14
C LEU A 464 -29.81 -12.34 9.04
N TYR A 465 -29.12 -11.27 9.42
CA TYR A 465 -28.61 -10.28 8.46
C TYR A 465 -27.74 -10.93 7.38
N LEU A 466 -26.77 -11.76 7.77
CA LEU A 466 -25.87 -12.43 6.81
C LEU A 466 -26.64 -13.41 5.91
N VAL A 467 -27.60 -14.14 6.46
CA VAL A 467 -28.48 -15.06 5.71
C VAL A 467 -29.33 -14.29 4.69
N LEU A 468 -29.77 -13.10 5.00
CA LEU A 468 -30.51 -12.24 4.07
C LEU A 468 -29.57 -11.56 3.06
N LEU A 469 -28.43 -11.03 3.52
CA LEU A 469 -27.51 -10.25 2.70
C LEU A 469 -26.80 -11.12 1.65
N VAL A 470 -26.20 -12.24 2.06
CA VAL A 470 -25.32 -13.01 1.16
C VAL A 470 -26.05 -13.49 -0.11
N PRO A 471 -27.24 -14.14 -0.04
CA PRO A 471 -27.93 -14.57 -1.24
C PRO A 471 -28.53 -13.41 -2.04
N SER A 472 -29.17 -12.43 -1.39
CA SER A 472 -29.76 -11.28 -2.06
C SER A 472 -28.72 -10.43 -2.77
N TYR A 473 -27.60 -10.13 -2.07
CA TYR A 473 -26.50 -9.37 -2.61
C TYR A 473 -25.77 -10.14 -3.73
N GLY A 474 -25.53 -11.43 -3.54
CA GLY A 474 -24.93 -12.30 -4.56
C GLY A 474 -25.78 -12.38 -5.83
N TYR A 475 -27.11 -12.52 -5.71
CA TYR A 475 -28.03 -12.49 -6.83
C TYR A 475 -28.00 -11.14 -7.57
N LEU A 476 -28.08 -10.02 -6.83
CA LEU A 476 -28.07 -8.68 -7.41
C LEU A 476 -26.71 -8.34 -8.02
N LEU A 477 -25.60 -8.73 -7.43
CA LEU A 477 -24.26 -8.55 -7.99
C LEU A 477 -24.13 -9.29 -9.35
N LYS A 478 -24.68 -10.50 -9.44
CA LYS A 478 -24.72 -11.28 -10.68
C LYS A 478 -25.65 -10.62 -11.72
N ARG A 479 -26.79 -10.08 -11.32
CA ARG A 479 -27.76 -9.40 -12.19
C ARG A 479 -27.22 -8.06 -12.71
N PHE A 480 -26.50 -7.31 -11.87
CA PHE A 480 -25.95 -6.00 -12.18
C PHE A 480 -24.47 -6.04 -12.63
N ARG A 481 -23.93 -7.22 -12.96
CA ARG A 481 -22.51 -7.36 -13.36
C ARG A 481 -22.12 -6.49 -14.57
N LYS A 482 -23.02 -6.27 -15.52
CA LYS A 482 -22.77 -5.41 -16.70
C LYS A 482 -22.70 -3.92 -16.34
N PRO A 483 -23.68 -3.31 -15.66
CA PRO A 483 -23.59 -1.91 -15.21
C PRO A 483 -22.45 -1.65 -14.23
N LEU A 484 -22.07 -2.62 -13.41
CA LEU A 484 -20.90 -2.54 -12.53
C LEU A 484 -19.57 -2.64 -13.28
N GLY A 485 -19.56 -3.13 -14.52
CA GLY A 485 -18.33 -3.31 -15.30
C GLY A 485 -17.46 -4.48 -14.82
N VAL A 486 -18.06 -5.49 -14.14
CA VAL A 486 -17.33 -6.65 -13.61
C VAL A 486 -16.58 -7.39 -14.71
N GLU A 487 -17.15 -7.50 -15.89
CA GLU A 487 -16.51 -8.16 -17.03
C GLU A 487 -15.25 -7.40 -17.50
N ARG A 488 -15.30 -6.05 -17.47
CA ARG A 488 -14.13 -5.19 -17.78
C ARG A 488 -13.06 -5.28 -16.70
N PHE A 489 -13.46 -5.32 -15.43
CA PHE A 489 -12.56 -5.54 -14.31
C PHE A 489 -11.85 -6.90 -14.42
N LEU A 490 -12.57 -7.96 -14.73
CA LEU A 490 -12.00 -9.30 -14.93
C LEU A 490 -11.17 -9.41 -16.20
N SER A 491 -11.54 -8.73 -17.29
CA SER A 491 -10.77 -8.72 -18.53
C SER A 491 -9.46 -7.93 -18.39
N ALA A 492 -9.43 -6.88 -17.56
CA ALA A 492 -8.19 -6.20 -17.20
C ALA A 492 -7.17 -7.14 -16.53
N ARG A 493 -7.66 -8.21 -15.88
CA ARG A 493 -6.84 -9.30 -15.34
C ARG A 493 -6.29 -10.25 -16.41
N LYS A 494 -7.04 -10.46 -17.52
CA LYS A 494 -6.72 -11.51 -18.50
C LYS A 494 -5.83 -11.04 -19.67
N LYS A 495 -5.80 -9.73 -19.99
CA LYS A 495 -5.04 -9.20 -21.13
C LYS A 495 -4.24 -7.96 -20.70
N PRO A 496 -2.96 -8.10 -20.34
CA PRO A 496 -2.04 -7.00 -20.58
C PRO A 496 -1.99 -6.79 -22.11
N ALA A 497 -1.94 -5.54 -22.56
CA ALA A 497 -1.80 -5.21 -23.98
C ALA A 497 -0.63 -6.02 -24.56
N THR A 498 -0.88 -6.77 -25.61
CA THR A 498 0.17 -7.50 -26.31
C THR A 498 1.11 -6.49 -26.97
N ALA A 499 2.41 -6.84 -27.11
CA ALA A 499 3.38 -5.98 -27.81
C ALA A 499 2.87 -5.58 -29.20
N GLU A 500 2.08 -6.43 -29.87
CA GLU A 500 1.42 -6.15 -31.15
C GLU A 500 0.33 -5.06 -31.05
N GLU A 501 -0.47 -5.05 -29.96
CA GLU A 501 -1.46 -3.97 -29.72
C GLU A 501 -0.76 -2.63 -29.40
N VAL A 502 0.41 -2.68 -28.77
CA VAL A 502 1.22 -1.49 -28.51
C VAL A 502 1.83 -0.96 -29.82
N VAL A 503 2.29 -1.83 -30.69
CA VAL A 503 2.85 -1.48 -32.00
C VAL A 503 1.74 -1.03 -32.97
N ALA A 504 0.59 -1.68 -32.98
CA ALA A 504 -0.56 -1.28 -33.81
C ALA A 504 -1.15 0.10 -33.40
N ALA A 505 -1.05 0.46 -32.10
CA ALA A 505 -1.44 1.80 -31.63
C ALA A 505 -0.43 2.89 -32.01
N GLN A 506 0.77 2.51 -32.42
CA GLN A 506 1.84 3.41 -32.86
C GLN A 506 1.93 3.56 -34.40
N THR A 507 1.09 2.84 -35.18
CA THR A 507 1.03 2.99 -36.64
C THR A 507 0.39 4.33 -37.02
N PRO A 508 0.96 5.07 -38.00
CA PRO A 508 0.55 6.42 -38.35
C PRO A 508 -0.90 6.61 -38.82
N GLU A 509 -1.56 5.53 -39.18
CA GLU A 509 -2.95 5.54 -39.70
C GLU A 509 -4.00 5.88 -38.61
N ASN A 510 -3.64 5.75 -37.34
CA ASN A 510 -4.49 6.05 -36.18
C ASN A 510 -4.00 7.28 -35.37
N ALA A 511 -3.15 8.12 -35.91
CA ALA A 511 -2.61 9.33 -35.29
C ALA A 511 -3.32 10.61 -35.78
N PRO A 512 -4.55 10.92 -35.34
CA PRO A 512 -5.04 12.26 -35.46
C PRO A 512 -4.66 13.01 -34.20
N THR A 513 -4.00 14.15 -34.33
CA THR A 513 -3.93 15.22 -33.33
C THR A 513 -2.72 15.27 -32.40
N THR A 514 -1.78 14.35 -32.39
CA THR A 514 -0.61 14.45 -31.48
C THR A 514 0.32 15.60 -31.90
N VAL A 515 0.43 15.90 -33.19
CA VAL A 515 1.22 17.03 -33.71
C VAL A 515 0.61 18.39 -33.26
N MET A 516 -0.72 18.49 -33.24
CA MET A 516 -1.40 19.70 -32.75
C MET A 516 -1.29 19.91 -31.24
N ALA A 517 -1.15 18.83 -30.44
CA ALA A 517 -0.96 18.94 -28.99
C ALA A 517 0.47 19.37 -28.62
N ILE A 518 1.48 18.97 -29.40
CA ILE A 518 2.87 19.42 -29.23
C ILE A 518 2.99 20.90 -29.56
N VAL A 519 2.32 21.38 -30.59
CA VAL A 519 2.32 22.81 -31.02
C VAL A 519 1.63 23.71 -29.98
N ARG A 520 0.67 23.21 -29.20
CA ARG A 520 -0.03 23.99 -28.16
C ARG A 520 0.68 24.08 -26.81
N SER A 521 1.80 23.39 -26.59
CA SER A 521 2.57 23.46 -25.33
C SER A 521 3.90 24.19 -25.53
N PRO A 522 4.06 25.42 -25.06
CA PRO A 522 5.28 26.22 -25.29
C PRO A 522 6.57 25.56 -24.78
N SER A 523 6.48 24.78 -23.70
CA SER A 523 7.64 24.09 -23.09
C SER A 523 8.15 22.90 -23.91
N LYS A 524 7.27 22.23 -24.68
CA LYS A 524 7.67 21.12 -25.55
C LYS A 524 8.21 21.63 -26.89
N PHE A 525 7.73 22.77 -27.35
CA PHE A 525 8.20 23.42 -28.58
C PHE A 525 9.65 23.90 -28.44
N SER A 526 10.06 24.39 -27.26
CA SER A 526 11.45 24.80 -27.00
C SER A 526 12.41 23.62 -26.98
N ALA A 527 11.98 22.46 -26.48
CA ALA A 527 12.82 21.24 -26.45
C ALA A 527 13.04 20.66 -27.86
N VAL A 528 11.99 20.65 -28.70
CA VAL A 528 12.11 20.22 -30.11
C VAL A 528 12.98 21.20 -30.90
N ARG A 529 12.86 22.50 -30.69
CA ARG A 529 13.68 23.51 -31.32
C ARG A 529 15.16 23.43 -30.90
N ALA A 530 15.43 23.12 -29.62
CA ALA A 530 16.78 22.92 -29.10
C ALA A 530 17.42 21.65 -29.69
N ALA A 531 16.67 20.55 -29.83
CA ALA A 531 17.14 19.31 -30.43
C ALA A 531 17.46 19.47 -31.92
N ILE A 532 16.64 20.23 -32.67
CA ILE A 532 16.87 20.56 -34.09
C ILE A 532 18.08 21.51 -34.24
N ALA A 533 18.24 22.49 -33.35
CA ALA A 533 19.36 23.43 -33.36
C ALA A 533 20.71 22.77 -33.02
N GLN A 534 20.70 21.67 -32.29
CA GLN A 534 21.91 20.90 -31.92
C GLN A 534 22.33 19.86 -32.99
N GLY A 535 21.66 19.81 -34.15
CA GLY A 535 22.05 18.94 -35.26
C GLY A 535 21.92 17.43 -35.00
N ARG A 536 21.26 17.01 -33.93
CA ARG A 536 21.04 15.60 -33.59
C ARG A 536 19.91 15.01 -34.44
N ARG A 537 20.23 14.57 -35.66
CA ARG A 537 19.31 13.85 -36.57
C ARG A 537 18.89 12.48 -36.03
N GLU A 538 19.65 11.91 -35.11
CA GLU A 538 19.43 10.57 -34.56
C GLU A 538 18.25 10.47 -33.56
N ALA A 539 17.76 11.60 -33.05
CA ALA A 539 16.66 11.59 -32.08
C ALA A 539 15.27 11.32 -32.67
N PHE A 540 15.13 11.39 -34.02
CA PHE A 540 13.85 11.17 -34.70
C PHE A 540 14.04 10.49 -36.07
N PRO A 541 14.42 9.21 -36.13
CA PRO A 541 14.67 8.51 -37.41
C PRO A 541 13.44 8.37 -38.31
N GLN A 542 12.23 8.60 -37.80
CA GLN A 542 10.97 8.42 -38.54
C GLN A 542 10.52 9.62 -39.36
N TYR A 543 11.25 10.76 -39.30
CA TYR A 543 10.85 12.00 -39.99
C TYR A 543 11.73 12.38 -41.18
N THR A 544 12.65 11.54 -41.62
CA THR A 544 13.67 11.93 -42.61
C THR A 544 13.37 11.49 -44.05
N ASP A 545 12.27 10.75 -44.32
CA ASP A 545 12.11 10.11 -45.62
C ASP A 545 11.01 10.69 -46.55
N SER A 546 10.37 11.80 -46.22
CA SER A 546 9.53 12.51 -47.16
C SER A 546 9.93 13.97 -47.30
N GLY A 547 10.61 14.27 -48.41
CA GLY A 547 11.08 15.62 -48.73
C GLY A 547 9.98 16.71 -48.90
N ALA A 548 8.71 16.33 -48.75
CA ALA A 548 7.55 17.24 -48.81
C ALA A 548 7.24 17.88 -47.43
N ASP A 549 7.53 17.14 -46.33
CA ASP A 549 7.19 17.63 -44.98
C ASP A 549 8.25 18.58 -44.40
N THR A 550 9.49 18.47 -44.85
CA THR A 550 10.56 19.42 -44.47
C THR A 550 10.33 20.85 -45.00
N ARG A 551 9.71 21.00 -46.20
CA ARG A 551 9.34 22.32 -46.73
C ARG A 551 8.20 22.97 -45.92
N ARG A 552 7.16 22.24 -45.57
CA ARG A 552 6.06 22.73 -44.75
C ARG A 552 6.49 23.09 -43.32
N LEU A 553 7.48 22.38 -42.76
CA LEU A 553 8.03 22.71 -41.46
C LEU A 553 8.89 23.98 -41.48
N ASN A 554 9.64 24.20 -42.57
CA ASN A 554 10.45 25.40 -42.75
C ASN A 554 9.57 26.65 -43.04
N ASP A 555 8.51 26.51 -43.83
CA ASP A 555 7.54 27.60 -44.08
C ASP A 555 6.76 27.99 -42.81
N ALA A 556 6.43 27.01 -41.95
CA ALA A 556 5.80 27.26 -40.64
C ALA A 556 6.74 27.95 -39.62
N LEU A 557 8.05 27.74 -39.75
CA LEU A 557 9.08 28.34 -38.90
C LEU A 557 9.56 29.72 -39.39
N GLY A 558 9.33 30.06 -40.69
CA GLY A 558 9.78 31.31 -41.31
C GLY A 558 8.86 32.51 -41.07
N HIS A 559 7.59 32.33 -40.70
CA HIS A 559 6.62 33.43 -40.53
C HIS A 559 6.41 33.90 -39.08
N GLY A 560 7.30 33.53 -38.16
CA GLY A 560 7.25 33.92 -36.74
C GLY A 560 8.35 34.87 -36.29
N ALA A 561 9.05 35.53 -37.21
CA ALA A 561 10.12 36.50 -36.89
C ALA A 561 9.96 37.78 -37.71
N THR A 562 8.94 38.57 -37.39
CA THR A 562 8.86 40.04 -37.51
C THR A 562 7.96 40.54 -36.38
#